data_261928d66db6132dbea9bc20448c8b70
#
_entry.id   261928d66db6132dbea9bc20448c8b70
#
_cell.length_a   1.000
_cell.length_b   1.000
_cell.length_c   1.000
_cell.angle_alpha   90.00
_cell.angle_beta   90.00
_cell.angle_gamma   90.00
#
_symmetry.space_group_name_H-M   'P 1'
#
loop_
_entity.id
_entity.type
_entity.pdbx_description
1 polymer ?
#
loop_
_entity_poly.entity_id
_entity_poly.type
_entity_poly.pdbx_seq_one_letter_code
_entity_poly.pdbx_strand_id
1 'polypeptide(L)'
;MPKKSYNYAQLEAVAQEMRANPDMVFFYEYQRPMATLPTGEVLDLVTEFGEPRTSGNGWPIDEQWIVGAAIGAAAAGSKAIARTPSMAPIYAIEYIQNQAGKIRSMTGGQASMPFVFWQDGAGRSRGSAGQHTDVGLETLYANLPGVKVVVPSNAYDAKGLLIAAIRDPDPVVYMDYGEVKSGDQPDVPDEAYTVPLGQAQIRQAGRDLTLVAWAPATSDVTRALPGLADAGLSVEVIDPRTLKPLDLDTLVASVRKTRRLLVVEHGHYTASFGSHVIAEVVQAVPGIKARKIAFPDAPGPGSAVMMSWLRPDAPKIVDAAVQMMKA
;
A
#
# COMPACT_ATOMS: atom_id res chain seq x y z
N MET A 1 -23.02 10.52 -9.44
CA MET A 1 -23.03 9.28 -8.63
C MET A 1 -22.62 9.63 -7.19
N PRO A 2 -23.10 8.91 -6.17
CA PRO A 2 -22.66 9.17 -4.80
C PRO A 2 -21.17 8.87 -4.67
N LYS A 3 -20.45 9.72 -3.96
CA LYS A 3 -19.01 9.60 -3.77
C LYS A 3 -18.71 8.36 -2.91
N LYS A 4 -17.98 7.40 -3.45
CA LYS A 4 -17.61 6.18 -2.74
C LYS A 4 -16.49 6.44 -1.73
N SER A 5 -16.63 5.90 -0.53
CA SER A 5 -15.53 5.91 0.42
C SER A 5 -14.43 4.93 -0.01
N TYR A 6 -13.24 5.12 0.51
CA TYR A 6 -12.10 4.21 0.27
C TYR A 6 -12.46 2.75 0.61
N ASN A 7 -13.06 2.51 1.78
CA ASN A 7 -13.45 1.16 2.19
C ASN A 7 -14.55 0.56 1.30
N TYR A 8 -15.52 1.38 0.86
CA TYR A 8 -16.55 0.90 -0.06
C TYR A 8 -15.94 0.47 -1.39
N ALA A 9 -15.04 1.27 -1.95
CA ALA A 9 -14.36 0.97 -3.21
C ALA A 9 -13.57 -0.35 -3.16
N GLN A 10 -12.92 -0.65 -2.04
CA GLN A 10 -12.22 -1.92 -1.82
C GLN A 10 -13.19 -3.11 -1.76
N LEU A 11 -14.26 -3.01 -0.96
CA LEU A 11 -15.22 -4.11 -0.84
C LEU A 11 -16.01 -4.32 -2.13
N GLU A 12 -16.29 -3.25 -2.89
CA GLU A 12 -16.88 -3.35 -4.22
C GLU A 12 -15.97 -4.10 -5.19
N ALA A 13 -14.65 -3.87 -5.16
CA ALA A 13 -13.68 -4.64 -5.92
C ALA A 13 -13.78 -6.14 -5.62
N VAL A 14 -13.80 -6.50 -4.32
CA VAL A 14 -13.94 -7.89 -3.90
C VAL A 14 -15.27 -8.49 -4.35
N ALA A 15 -16.38 -7.78 -4.15
CA ALA A 15 -17.70 -8.25 -4.55
C ALA A 15 -17.78 -8.52 -6.06
N GLN A 16 -17.23 -7.60 -6.88
CA GLN A 16 -17.20 -7.77 -8.34
C GLN A 16 -16.39 -8.99 -8.76
N GLU A 17 -15.23 -9.21 -8.16
CA GLU A 17 -14.40 -10.38 -8.46
C GLU A 17 -15.02 -11.69 -7.94
N MET A 18 -15.67 -11.67 -6.78
CA MET A 18 -16.38 -12.86 -6.25
C MET A 18 -17.63 -13.22 -7.06
N ARG A 19 -18.32 -12.24 -7.64
CA ARG A 19 -19.43 -12.49 -8.59
C ARG A 19 -18.93 -13.14 -9.89
N ALA A 20 -17.77 -12.68 -10.37
CA ALA A 20 -17.13 -13.19 -11.58
C ALA A 20 -16.44 -14.56 -11.40
N ASN A 21 -16.05 -14.90 -10.17
CA ASN A 21 -15.29 -16.12 -9.85
C ASN A 21 -16.01 -16.89 -8.71
N PRO A 22 -16.85 -17.88 -9.02
CA PRO A 22 -17.62 -18.63 -8.03
C PRO A 22 -16.78 -19.34 -6.96
N ASP A 23 -15.55 -19.74 -7.29
CA ASP A 23 -14.64 -20.46 -6.40
C ASP A 23 -13.75 -19.50 -5.57
N MET A 24 -13.87 -18.19 -5.76
CA MET A 24 -13.09 -17.23 -5.00
C MET A 24 -13.55 -17.17 -3.55
N VAL A 25 -12.59 -17.14 -2.60
CA VAL A 25 -12.83 -17.08 -1.17
C VAL A 25 -12.19 -15.82 -0.55
N PHE A 26 -12.86 -15.29 0.46
CA PHE A 26 -12.41 -14.13 1.22
C PHE A 26 -12.40 -14.45 2.71
N PHE A 27 -11.23 -14.61 3.28
CA PHE A 27 -11.03 -14.82 4.72
C PHE A 27 -10.73 -13.49 5.40
N TYR A 28 -11.34 -13.26 6.55
CA TYR A 28 -11.14 -12.01 7.32
C TYR A 28 -11.08 -12.27 8.81
N GLU A 29 -10.41 -11.38 9.51
CA GLU A 29 -10.27 -11.43 10.94
C GLU A 29 -11.21 -10.41 11.60
N TYR A 30 -12.00 -10.83 12.57
CA TYR A 30 -12.98 -10.17 13.44
C TYR A 30 -13.81 -9.01 12.83
N GLN A 31 -13.34 -8.27 11.88
CA GLN A 31 -14.07 -7.14 11.31
C GLN A 31 -14.88 -7.55 10.08
N ARG A 32 -16.22 -7.66 10.25
CA ARG A 32 -17.13 -8.00 9.15
C ARG A 32 -16.88 -7.12 7.93
N PRO A 33 -16.72 -7.70 6.73
CA PRO A 33 -16.43 -6.98 5.52
C PRO A 33 -17.70 -6.31 4.94
N MET A 34 -18.04 -5.15 5.52
CA MET A 34 -19.20 -4.36 5.12
C MET A 34 -18.86 -2.87 5.02
N ALA A 35 -19.53 -2.16 4.12
CA ALA A 35 -19.45 -0.72 3.97
C ALA A 35 -20.78 -0.14 3.50
N THR A 36 -21.02 1.13 3.80
CA THR A 36 -22.27 1.81 3.46
C THR A 36 -21.98 3.05 2.61
N LEU A 37 -22.71 3.23 1.52
CA LEU A 37 -22.71 4.47 0.74
C LEU A 37 -23.45 5.61 1.47
N PRO A 38 -23.18 6.88 1.14
CA PRO A 38 -23.96 8.01 1.65
C PRO A 38 -25.46 7.92 1.34
N THR A 39 -25.86 7.14 0.34
CA THR A 39 -27.26 6.85 -0.01
C THR A 39 -27.96 5.90 0.95
N GLY A 40 -27.22 5.26 1.86
CA GLY A 40 -27.72 4.20 2.75
C GLY A 40 -27.61 2.78 2.17
N GLU A 41 -27.16 2.63 0.94
CA GLU A 41 -26.90 1.31 0.35
C GLU A 41 -25.75 0.61 1.10
N VAL A 42 -26.00 -0.63 1.54
CA VAL A 42 -25.03 -1.45 2.29
C VAL A 42 -24.51 -2.56 1.39
N LEU A 43 -23.20 -2.61 1.25
CA LEU A 43 -22.48 -3.75 0.69
C LEU A 43 -21.92 -4.59 1.85
N ASP A 44 -22.33 -5.84 1.93
CA ASP A 44 -21.94 -6.81 2.96
C ASP A 44 -21.61 -8.13 2.31
N LEU A 45 -20.33 -8.46 2.25
CA LEU A 45 -19.86 -9.66 1.55
C LEU A 45 -20.38 -10.96 2.18
N VAL A 46 -20.55 -11.00 3.50
CA VAL A 46 -21.06 -12.20 4.20
C VAL A 46 -22.53 -12.44 3.85
N THR A 47 -23.33 -11.36 3.80
CA THR A 47 -24.73 -11.46 3.40
C THR A 47 -24.90 -11.88 1.94
N GLU A 48 -24.03 -11.40 1.04
CA GLU A 48 -24.14 -11.67 -0.39
C GLU A 48 -23.59 -13.05 -0.77
N PHE A 49 -22.45 -13.46 -0.23
CA PHE A 49 -21.74 -14.67 -0.68
C PHE A 49 -21.81 -15.85 0.30
N GLY A 50 -22.29 -15.64 1.52
CA GLY A 50 -22.39 -16.65 2.56
C GLY A 50 -21.05 -17.01 3.22
N GLU A 51 -21.13 -17.59 4.41
CA GLU A 51 -19.95 -17.98 5.20
C GLU A 51 -18.99 -18.97 4.50
N PRO A 52 -19.44 -19.92 3.65
CA PRO A 52 -18.49 -20.80 2.98
C PRO A 52 -17.49 -20.09 2.08
N ARG A 53 -17.86 -18.92 1.57
CA ARG A 53 -16.99 -18.09 0.71
C ARG A 53 -16.40 -16.88 1.41
N THR A 54 -16.93 -16.52 2.60
CA THR A 54 -16.52 -15.34 3.37
C THR A 54 -16.37 -15.72 4.84
N SER A 55 -15.38 -16.56 5.12
CA SER A 55 -15.15 -17.07 6.47
C SER A 55 -14.30 -16.14 7.33
N GLY A 56 -14.66 -16.05 8.59
CA GLY A 56 -13.95 -15.22 9.59
C GLY A 56 -14.78 -15.01 10.85
N ASN A 57 -16.10 -15.08 10.74
CA ASN A 57 -16.96 -14.93 11.92
C ASN A 57 -16.82 -16.15 12.84
N GLY A 58 -16.45 -15.88 14.11
CA GLY A 58 -16.24 -16.95 15.09
C GLY A 58 -14.89 -17.69 14.98
N TRP A 59 -14.02 -17.30 14.06
CA TRP A 59 -12.67 -17.82 14.00
C TRP A 59 -11.80 -17.20 15.11
N PRO A 60 -10.78 -17.92 15.60
CA PRO A 60 -9.82 -17.33 16.52
C PRO A 60 -9.11 -16.14 15.87
N ILE A 61 -8.69 -15.19 16.67
CA ILE A 61 -7.77 -14.14 16.25
C ILE A 61 -6.41 -14.81 16.13
N ASP A 62 -6.08 -15.23 14.91
CA ASP A 62 -4.83 -15.93 14.58
C ASP A 62 -4.51 -15.69 13.10
N GLU A 63 -3.59 -14.79 12.86
CA GLU A 63 -3.19 -14.38 11.53
C GLU A 63 -2.54 -15.52 10.73
N GLN A 64 -1.84 -16.43 11.40
CA GLN A 64 -1.22 -17.60 10.76
C GLN A 64 -2.30 -18.55 10.21
N TRP A 65 -3.34 -18.78 10.98
CA TRP A 65 -4.48 -19.61 10.58
C TRP A 65 -5.17 -19.04 9.35
N ILE A 66 -5.52 -17.75 9.38
CA ILE A 66 -6.26 -17.08 8.29
C ILE A 66 -5.45 -17.04 7.01
N VAL A 67 -4.18 -16.67 7.13
CA VAL A 67 -3.26 -16.61 5.98
C VAL A 67 -2.96 -18.01 5.46
N GLY A 68 -2.74 -18.99 6.34
CA GLY A 68 -2.54 -20.38 5.96
C GLY A 68 -3.74 -20.99 5.24
N ALA A 69 -4.97 -20.73 5.72
CA ALA A 69 -6.20 -21.17 5.08
C ALA A 69 -6.36 -20.58 3.66
N ALA A 70 -6.09 -19.28 3.49
CA ALA A 70 -6.16 -18.63 2.18
C ALA A 70 -5.10 -19.16 1.20
N ILE A 71 -3.87 -19.39 1.67
CA ILE A 71 -2.81 -20.00 0.86
C ILE A 71 -3.18 -21.44 0.46
N GLY A 72 -3.77 -22.21 1.39
CA GLY A 72 -4.26 -23.55 1.10
C GLY A 72 -5.36 -23.55 0.02
N ALA A 73 -6.30 -22.61 0.09
CA ALA A 73 -7.33 -22.43 -0.93
C ALA A 73 -6.73 -22.04 -2.29
N ALA A 74 -5.74 -21.11 -2.30
CA ALA A 74 -5.05 -20.72 -3.51
C ALA A 74 -4.24 -21.87 -4.13
N ALA A 75 -3.58 -22.70 -3.31
CA ALA A 75 -2.87 -23.89 -3.76
C ALA A 75 -3.83 -24.94 -4.35
N ALA A 76 -5.09 -24.98 -3.88
CA ALA A 76 -6.16 -25.84 -4.44
C ALA A 76 -6.80 -25.25 -5.71
N GLY A 77 -6.35 -24.10 -6.21
CA GLY A 77 -6.80 -23.48 -7.47
C GLY A 77 -7.83 -22.36 -7.33
N SER A 78 -8.25 -22.01 -6.10
CA SER A 78 -9.14 -20.87 -5.86
C SER A 78 -8.36 -19.57 -5.89
N LYS A 79 -9.00 -18.45 -6.26
CA LYS A 79 -8.50 -17.13 -5.89
C LYS A 79 -8.81 -16.87 -4.42
N ALA A 80 -7.84 -16.43 -3.66
CA ALA A 80 -8.02 -16.29 -2.22
C ALA A 80 -7.50 -14.96 -1.68
N ILE A 81 -8.27 -14.36 -0.78
CA ILE A 81 -7.84 -13.18 -0.02
C ILE A 81 -7.81 -13.53 1.47
N ALA A 82 -6.71 -13.18 2.15
CA ALA A 82 -6.65 -13.10 3.60
C ALA A 82 -6.59 -11.64 4.01
N ARG A 83 -7.63 -11.13 4.69
CA ARG A 83 -7.65 -9.79 5.26
C ARG A 83 -7.42 -9.85 6.76
N THR A 84 -6.32 -9.28 7.22
CA THR A 84 -5.93 -9.25 8.62
C THR A 84 -5.58 -7.82 9.07
N PRO A 85 -5.68 -7.48 10.36
CA PRO A 85 -5.30 -6.17 10.85
C PRO A 85 -3.78 -5.98 10.86
N SER A 86 -3.36 -4.79 11.22
CA SER A 86 -1.99 -4.27 11.09
C SER A 86 -0.85 -5.09 11.71
N MET A 87 -1.16 -6.07 12.56
CA MET A 87 -0.14 -6.88 13.26
C MET A 87 0.28 -8.14 12.54
N ALA A 88 -0.53 -8.59 11.60
CA ALA A 88 -0.32 -9.83 10.86
C ALA A 88 1.04 -9.98 10.15
N PRO A 89 1.74 -8.92 9.73
CA PRO A 89 2.99 -9.08 8.98
C PRO A 89 3.99 -9.98 9.65
N ILE A 90 4.22 -9.78 10.93
CA ILE A 90 5.27 -10.50 11.67
C ILE A 90 4.88 -11.96 11.88
N TYR A 91 3.61 -12.25 12.14
CA TYR A 91 3.12 -13.61 12.39
C TYR A 91 2.93 -14.41 11.11
N ALA A 92 2.56 -13.77 10.02
CA ALA A 92 2.25 -14.43 8.74
C ALA A 92 3.43 -14.46 7.75
N ILE A 93 4.56 -13.82 8.05
CA ILE A 93 5.65 -13.65 7.09
C ILE A 93 6.23 -14.99 6.59
N GLU A 94 6.27 -15.99 7.43
CA GLU A 94 6.73 -17.35 7.03
C GLU A 94 5.82 -17.92 5.93
N TYR A 95 4.51 -17.87 6.13
CA TYR A 95 3.54 -18.37 5.17
C TYR A 95 3.60 -17.61 3.84
N ILE A 96 3.73 -16.29 3.89
CA ILE A 96 3.83 -15.46 2.69
C ILE A 96 5.15 -15.72 1.96
N GLN A 97 6.27 -15.82 2.68
CA GLN A 97 7.59 -16.01 2.11
C GLN A 97 7.79 -17.43 1.58
N ASN A 98 7.54 -18.44 2.41
CA ASN A 98 7.90 -19.82 2.09
C ASN A 98 6.77 -20.54 1.35
N GLN A 99 5.54 -20.43 1.81
CA GLN A 99 4.42 -21.17 1.24
C GLN A 99 3.82 -20.50 0.00
N ALA A 100 3.74 -19.16 -0.04
CA ALA A 100 3.19 -18.45 -1.19
C ALA A 100 4.28 -18.00 -2.18
N GLY A 101 5.28 -17.26 -1.72
CA GLY A 101 6.25 -16.58 -2.60
C GLY A 101 7.17 -17.52 -3.38
N LYS A 102 7.43 -18.74 -2.89
CA LYS A 102 8.38 -19.67 -3.51
C LYS A 102 7.73 -20.72 -4.41
N ILE A 103 6.43 -20.96 -4.31
CA ILE A 103 5.77 -22.12 -4.96
C ILE A 103 6.00 -22.14 -6.47
N ARG A 104 5.84 -21.01 -7.15
CA ARG A 104 6.08 -20.91 -8.60
C ARG A 104 7.51 -21.29 -8.96
N SER A 105 8.50 -20.77 -8.24
CA SER A 105 9.91 -21.06 -8.50
C SER A 105 10.24 -22.51 -8.22
N MET A 106 9.76 -23.08 -7.12
CA MET A 106 10.02 -24.47 -6.71
C MET A 106 9.37 -25.48 -7.65
N THR A 107 8.30 -25.12 -8.33
CA THR A 107 7.62 -25.99 -9.30
C THR A 107 8.04 -25.73 -10.74
N GLY A 108 9.10 -24.93 -10.97
CA GLY A 108 9.55 -24.59 -12.33
C GLY A 108 8.50 -23.81 -13.13
N GLY A 109 7.66 -23.03 -12.49
CA GLY A 109 6.62 -22.23 -13.12
C GLY A 109 5.30 -22.97 -13.35
N GLN A 110 5.19 -24.24 -12.97
CA GLN A 110 3.99 -25.06 -13.22
C GLN A 110 2.83 -24.74 -12.29
N ALA A 111 3.11 -24.29 -11.05
CA ALA A 111 2.08 -23.85 -10.11
C ALA A 111 1.96 -22.32 -10.10
N SER A 112 0.74 -21.84 -9.87
CA SER A 112 0.42 -20.45 -9.56
C SER A 112 -0.07 -20.34 -8.11
N MET A 113 -0.03 -19.14 -7.56
CA MET A 113 -0.50 -18.86 -6.21
C MET A 113 -1.32 -17.55 -6.22
N PRO A 114 -2.56 -17.58 -6.72
CA PRO A 114 -3.43 -16.41 -6.83
C PRO A 114 -3.97 -16.03 -5.45
N PHE A 115 -3.10 -15.46 -4.63
CA PHE A 115 -3.33 -15.12 -3.24
C PHE A 115 -3.07 -13.64 -3.00
N VAL A 116 -4.02 -12.97 -2.36
CA VAL A 116 -3.87 -11.61 -1.89
C VAL A 116 -3.80 -11.60 -0.36
N PHE A 117 -2.67 -11.15 0.16
CA PHE A 117 -2.58 -10.79 1.57
C PHE A 117 -2.98 -9.32 1.71
N TRP A 118 -4.17 -9.08 2.26
CA TRP A 118 -4.65 -7.72 2.52
C TRP A 118 -4.40 -7.34 3.97
N GLN A 119 -3.39 -6.50 4.16
CA GLN A 119 -3.10 -5.91 5.46
C GLN A 119 -3.94 -4.66 5.67
N ASP A 120 -5.02 -4.79 6.46
CA ASP A 120 -5.95 -3.69 6.76
C ASP A 120 -5.36 -2.78 7.85
N GLY A 121 -5.24 -1.49 7.54
CA GLY A 121 -4.68 -0.50 8.45
C GLY A 121 -3.19 -0.71 8.73
N ALA A 122 -2.43 -1.06 7.69
CA ALA A 122 -0.99 -1.29 7.75
C ALA A 122 -0.27 -0.14 8.44
N GLY A 123 0.55 -0.47 9.45
CA GLY A 123 1.24 0.52 10.27
C GLY A 123 0.27 1.43 11.03
N ARG A 124 0.60 1.80 12.23
CA ARG A 124 -0.19 2.76 13.01
C ARG A 124 0.62 4.00 13.29
N SER A 125 0.99 4.71 12.22
CA SER A 125 1.80 5.92 12.28
C SER A 125 1.14 7.10 13.01
N ARG A 126 -0.11 6.91 13.48
CA ARG A 126 -0.80 7.87 14.37
C ARG A 126 -0.67 7.53 15.85
N GLY A 127 -0.03 6.42 16.21
CA GLY A 127 0.04 5.93 17.59
C GLY A 127 -1.25 5.24 18.06
N SER A 128 -1.43 5.11 19.36
CA SER A 128 -2.62 4.56 20.05
C SER A 128 -2.86 3.05 19.94
N ALA A 129 -1.89 2.27 19.47
CA ALA A 129 -2.00 0.81 19.38
C ALA A 129 -1.06 0.05 20.34
N GLY A 130 -0.44 0.75 21.30
CA GLY A 130 0.52 0.15 22.23
C GLY A 130 1.70 -0.45 21.47
N GLN A 131 2.08 -1.69 21.81
CA GLN A 131 3.16 -2.41 21.13
C GLN A 131 2.84 -2.76 19.67
N HIS A 132 1.61 -2.58 19.23
CA HIS A 132 1.17 -2.75 17.85
C HIS A 132 1.30 -1.48 17.00
N THR A 133 1.89 -0.42 17.55
CA THR A 133 2.22 0.78 16.81
C THR A 133 3.52 0.56 16.06
N ASP A 134 3.46 0.55 14.72
CA ASP A 134 4.63 0.33 13.88
C ASP A 134 4.52 1.14 12.57
N VAL A 135 5.65 1.26 11.85
CA VAL A 135 5.78 1.96 10.58
C VAL A 135 6.71 1.19 9.65
N GLY A 136 6.55 1.37 8.33
CA GLY A 136 7.50 0.84 7.34
C GLY A 136 7.43 -0.67 7.11
N LEU A 137 6.31 -1.31 7.45
CA LEU A 137 6.14 -2.76 7.29
C LEU A 137 6.20 -3.21 5.83
N GLU A 138 5.93 -2.32 4.87
CA GLU A 138 6.07 -2.59 3.44
C GLU A 138 7.49 -3.01 3.05
N THR A 139 8.50 -2.54 3.77
CA THR A 139 9.89 -2.92 3.54
C THR A 139 10.14 -4.41 3.74
N LEU A 140 9.49 -5.02 4.72
CA LEU A 140 9.59 -6.46 4.99
C LEU A 140 9.11 -7.28 3.79
N TYR A 141 7.96 -6.91 3.23
CA TYR A 141 7.39 -7.63 2.08
C TYR A 141 8.11 -7.33 0.77
N ALA A 142 8.55 -6.09 0.56
CA ALA A 142 9.29 -5.71 -0.63
C ALA A 142 10.60 -6.51 -0.77
N ASN A 143 11.19 -6.95 0.35
CA ASN A 143 12.39 -7.80 0.35
C ASN A 143 12.10 -9.29 0.03
N LEU A 144 10.82 -9.73 0.03
CA LEU A 144 10.49 -11.15 -0.20
C LEU A 144 10.51 -11.48 -1.72
N PRO A 145 11.32 -12.44 -2.20
CA PRO A 145 11.25 -12.90 -3.59
C PRO A 145 9.90 -13.56 -3.90
N GLY A 146 9.39 -13.38 -5.13
CA GLY A 146 8.15 -14.00 -5.59
C GLY A 146 6.86 -13.35 -5.07
N VAL A 147 6.96 -12.21 -4.36
CA VAL A 147 5.82 -11.47 -3.81
C VAL A 147 5.79 -10.08 -4.42
N LYS A 148 4.61 -9.60 -4.82
CA LYS A 148 4.36 -8.21 -5.25
C LYS A 148 3.82 -7.39 -4.08
N VAL A 149 4.06 -6.07 -4.09
CA VAL A 149 3.63 -5.19 -2.99
C VAL A 149 2.95 -3.95 -3.54
N VAL A 150 1.70 -3.72 -3.14
CA VAL A 150 0.87 -2.59 -3.57
C VAL A 150 0.44 -1.75 -2.39
N VAL A 151 0.48 -0.44 -2.56
CA VAL A 151 0.22 0.55 -1.49
C VAL A 151 -0.68 1.69 -2.01
N PRO A 152 -1.98 1.44 -2.22
CA PRO A 152 -2.89 2.45 -2.76
C PRO A 152 -3.05 3.63 -1.81
N SER A 153 -3.19 4.82 -2.37
CA SER A 153 -3.24 6.06 -1.61
C SER A 153 -4.52 6.88 -1.82
N ASN A 154 -5.49 6.34 -2.56
CA ASN A 154 -6.83 6.90 -2.75
C ASN A 154 -7.82 5.80 -3.15
N ALA A 155 -9.13 6.09 -3.15
CA ALA A 155 -10.20 5.12 -3.41
C ALA A 155 -10.18 4.54 -4.84
N TYR A 156 -9.80 5.34 -5.85
CA TYR A 156 -9.67 4.88 -7.23
C TYR A 156 -8.57 3.83 -7.35
N ASP A 157 -7.38 4.16 -6.87
CA ASP A 157 -6.24 3.22 -6.87
C ASP A 157 -6.53 2.00 -5.99
N ALA A 158 -7.23 2.18 -4.86
CA ALA A 158 -7.58 1.08 -3.96
C ALA A 158 -8.43 0.01 -4.67
N LYS A 159 -9.48 0.43 -5.41
CA LYS A 159 -10.30 -0.51 -6.19
C LYS A 159 -9.51 -1.13 -7.34
N GLY A 160 -8.88 -0.31 -8.17
CA GLY A 160 -8.22 -0.78 -9.39
C GLY A 160 -7.01 -1.67 -9.12
N LEU A 161 -6.20 -1.35 -8.12
CA LEU A 161 -5.05 -2.18 -7.71
C LEU A 161 -5.49 -3.47 -7.01
N LEU A 162 -6.59 -3.45 -6.23
CA LEU A 162 -7.10 -4.67 -5.61
C LEU A 162 -7.64 -5.65 -6.64
N ILE A 163 -8.39 -5.18 -7.64
CA ILE A 163 -8.83 -6.03 -8.76
C ILE A 163 -7.62 -6.58 -9.52
N ALA A 164 -6.60 -5.77 -9.79
CA ALA A 164 -5.38 -6.24 -10.43
C ALA A 164 -4.66 -7.30 -9.60
N ALA A 165 -4.58 -7.12 -8.29
CA ALA A 165 -3.99 -8.08 -7.35
C ALA A 165 -4.75 -9.41 -7.31
N ILE A 166 -6.10 -9.39 -7.29
CA ILE A 166 -6.94 -10.60 -7.31
C ILE A 166 -6.78 -11.38 -8.62
N ARG A 167 -6.53 -10.67 -9.72
CA ARG A 167 -6.35 -11.28 -11.05
C ARG A 167 -4.93 -11.74 -11.31
N ASP A 168 -3.98 -11.37 -10.47
CA ASP A 168 -2.58 -11.78 -10.60
C ASP A 168 -2.42 -13.28 -10.26
N PRO A 169 -1.64 -14.04 -11.05
CA PRO A 169 -1.39 -15.45 -10.77
C PRO A 169 -0.38 -15.70 -9.65
N ASP A 170 0.28 -14.65 -9.17
CA ASP A 170 1.30 -14.69 -8.12
C ASP A 170 0.85 -13.95 -6.85
N PRO A 171 1.48 -14.21 -5.70
CA PRO A 171 1.11 -13.57 -4.45
C PRO A 171 1.28 -12.05 -4.48
N VAL A 172 0.25 -11.33 -4.02
CA VAL A 172 0.28 -9.88 -3.87
C VAL A 172 0.00 -9.51 -2.42
N VAL A 173 0.88 -8.74 -1.83
CA VAL A 173 0.63 -8.04 -0.57
C VAL A 173 -0.01 -6.69 -0.89
N TYR A 174 -1.23 -6.52 -0.44
CA TYR A 174 -2.01 -5.30 -0.59
C TYR A 174 -2.10 -4.60 0.76
N MET A 175 -1.45 -3.46 0.89
CA MET A 175 -1.36 -2.73 2.16
C MET A 175 -2.22 -1.48 2.09
N ASP A 176 -3.21 -1.37 2.95
CA ASP A 176 -3.96 -0.15 3.10
C ASP A 176 -3.59 0.59 4.40
N TYR A 177 -3.71 1.90 4.36
CA TYR A 177 -3.33 2.77 5.47
C TYR A 177 -4.50 3.66 5.88
N GLY A 178 -4.80 3.71 7.18
CA GLY A 178 -5.91 4.51 7.70
C GLY A 178 -5.83 6.01 7.37
N GLU A 179 -4.62 6.52 7.21
CA GLU A 179 -4.34 7.92 6.90
C GLU A 179 -4.86 8.39 5.55
N VAL A 180 -4.91 7.50 4.56
CA VAL A 180 -5.38 7.83 3.20
C VAL A 180 -6.87 7.56 3.00
N LYS A 181 -7.53 6.92 3.98
CA LYS A 181 -8.97 6.61 3.92
C LYS A 181 -9.86 7.82 4.17
N SER A 182 -9.35 8.83 4.87
CA SER A 182 -10.05 10.08 5.19
C SER A 182 -9.71 11.18 4.19
N GLY A 183 -10.64 12.13 4.03
CA GLY A 183 -10.48 13.26 3.14
C GLY A 183 -11.22 13.10 1.82
N ASP A 184 -10.94 14.01 0.89
CA ASP A 184 -11.57 14.01 -0.41
C ASP A 184 -11.00 12.89 -1.28
N GLN A 185 -11.88 11.96 -1.71
CA GLN A 185 -11.50 10.83 -2.56
C GLN A 185 -11.84 11.16 -4.02
N PRO A 186 -11.06 10.67 -4.99
CA PRO A 186 -11.42 10.77 -6.39
C PRO A 186 -12.69 9.95 -6.69
N ASP A 187 -13.32 10.26 -7.81
CA ASP A 187 -14.46 9.49 -8.30
C ASP A 187 -14.04 8.07 -8.64
N VAL A 188 -14.87 7.11 -8.24
CA VAL A 188 -14.62 5.68 -8.45
C VAL A 188 -15.71 5.12 -9.35
N PRO A 189 -15.38 4.63 -10.56
CA PRO A 189 -16.33 3.99 -11.47
C PRO A 189 -17.07 2.82 -10.82
N ASP A 190 -18.34 2.61 -11.23
CA ASP A 190 -19.14 1.48 -10.77
C ASP A 190 -18.66 0.17 -11.38
N GLU A 191 -18.23 0.20 -12.65
CA GLU A 191 -17.67 -0.96 -13.34
C GLU A 191 -16.34 -1.42 -12.75
N ALA A 192 -16.00 -2.70 -12.97
CA ALA A 192 -14.69 -3.25 -12.62
C ALA A 192 -13.61 -2.71 -13.57
N TYR A 193 -12.53 -2.20 -13.02
CA TYR A 193 -11.34 -1.77 -13.77
C TYR A 193 -10.07 -2.14 -13.03
N THR A 194 -8.96 -2.17 -13.74
CA THR A 194 -7.64 -2.41 -13.15
C THR A 194 -6.76 -1.17 -13.24
N VAL A 195 -5.95 -0.96 -12.23
CA VAL A 195 -4.75 -0.13 -12.28
C VAL A 195 -3.56 -1.10 -12.44
N PRO A 196 -2.74 -0.96 -13.48
CA PRO A 196 -1.63 -1.89 -13.72
C PRO A 196 -0.62 -1.88 -12.57
N LEU A 197 -0.19 -3.07 -12.15
CA LEU A 197 0.90 -3.21 -11.18
C LEU A 197 2.22 -2.78 -11.82
N GLY A 198 3.04 -2.03 -11.08
CA GLY A 198 4.31 -1.51 -11.58
C GLY A 198 4.19 -0.25 -12.44
N GLN A 199 3.06 0.46 -12.36
CA GLN A 199 2.86 1.74 -13.03
C GLN A 199 2.67 2.86 -12.00
N ALA A 200 3.60 3.78 -11.92
CA ALA A 200 3.51 4.95 -11.05
C ALA A 200 2.52 6.00 -11.57
N GLN A 201 2.09 6.89 -10.68
CA GLN A 201 1.26 8.05 -11.03
C GLN A 201 2.01 9.35 -10.74
N ILE A 202 2.14 10.20 -11.76
CA ILE A 202 2.54 11.60 -11.57
C ILE A 202 1.30 12.34 -11.08
N ARG A 203 1.26 12.66 -9.78
CA ARG A 203 0.16 13.37 -9.14
C ARG A 203 0.18 14.86 -9.41
N GLN A 204 1.37 15.41 -9.56
CA GLN A 204 1.62 16.80 -9.89
C GLN A 204 2.86 16.90 -10.76
N ALA A 205 2.76 17.60 -11.88
CA ALA A 205 3.92 17.90 -12.70
C ALA A 205 4.79 19.02 -12.08
N GLY A 206 6.10 18.91 -12.28
CA GLY A 206 7.06 19.89 -11.77
C GLY A 206 8.40 19.86 -12.51
N ARG A 207 9.32 20.78 -12.17
CA ARG A 207 10.60 20.92 -12.87
C ARG A 207 11.81 21.08 -11.96
N ASP A 208 11.63 21.42 -10.69
CA ASP A 208 12.74 21.81 -9.80
C ASP A 208 13.20 20.65 -8.91
N LEU A 209 12.27 19.77 -8.52
CA LEU A 209 12.48 18.66 -7.61
C LEU A 209 11.52 17.52 -7.94
N THR A 210 12.01 16.28 -7.98
CA THR A 210 11.18 15.07 -7.95
C THR A 210 10.98 14.66 -6.49
N LEU A 211 9.71 14.58 -6.07
CA LEU A 211 9.30 14.11 -4.76
C LEU A 211 8.57 12.79 -4.93
N VAL A 212 9.11 11.71 -4.37
CA VAL A 212 8.51 10.37 -4.42
C VAL A 212 7.94 10.04 -3.03
N ALA A 213 6.67 9.64 -3.00
CA ALA A 213 6.02 9.22 -1.76
C ALA A 213 4.90 8.22 -2.05
N TRP A 214 4.70 7.27 -1.16
CA TRP A 214 3.61 6.30 -1.18
C TRP A 214 2.77 6.37 0.09
N ALA A 215 1.64 5.67 0.14
CA ALA A 215 0.82 5.66 1.34
C ALA A 215 1.60 5.13 2.56
N PRO A 216 1.47 5.75 3.75
CA PRO A 216 0.58 6.88 4.05
C PRO A 216 1.21 8.28 3.86
N ALA A 217 2.50 8.40 3.48
CA ALA A 217 3.21 9.67 3.37
C ALA A 217 2.63 10.60 2.28
N THR A 218 1.91 10.06 1.28
CA THR A 218 1.21 10.86 0.28
C THR A 218 0.27 11.90 0.90
N SER A 219 -0.34 11.61 2.04
CA SER A 219 -1.19 12.56 2.77
C SER A 219 -0.40 13.74 3.33
N ASP A 220 0.83 13.51 3.81
CA ASP A 220 1.70 14.57 4.32
C ASP A 220 2.24 15.41 3.16
N VAL A 221 2.61 14.77 2.06
CA VAL A 221 3.03 15.45 0.83
C VAL A 221 1.93 16.36 0.30
N THR A 222 0.68 15.88 0.23
CA THR A 222 -0.46 16.70 -0.20
C THR A 222 -0.61 17.94 0.68
N ARG A 223 -0.43 17.80 2.00
CA ARG A 223 -0.46 18.95 2.93
C ARG A 223 0.73 19.89 2.78
N ALA A 224 1.87 19.41 2.26
CA ALA A 224 3.07 20.20 2.04
C ALA A 224 3.01 21.04 0.74
N LEU A 225 2.17 20.69 -0.23
CA LEU A 225 2.13 21.34 -1.54
C LEU A 225 1.95 22.86 -1.49
N PRO A 226 1.04 23.43 -0.66
CA PRO A 226 0.94 24.88 -0.55
C PRO A 226 2.25 25.53 -0.08
N GLY A 227 2.88 24.99 0.98
CA GLY A 227 4.15 25.54 1.49
C GLY A 227 5.32 25.38 0.51
N LEU A 228 5.34 24.35 -0.32
CA LEU A 228 6.31 24.18 -1.41
C LEU A 228 6.10 25.23 -2.50
N ALA A 229 4.84 25.52 -2.86
CA ALA A 229 4.50 26.57 -3.82
C ALA A 229 4.85 27.97 -3.28
N ASP A 230 4.55 28.28 -2.01
CA ASP A 230 4.91 29.52 -1.33
C ASP A 230 6.44 29.72 -1.28
N ALA A 231 7.20 28.63 -1.21
CA ALA A 231 8.66 28.64 -1.31
C ALA A 231 9.17 28.81 -2.77
N GLY A 232 8.29 28.94 -3.75
CA GLY A 232 8.62 29.10 -5.17
C GLY A 232 9.08 27.81 -5.86
N LEU A 233 8.80 26.64 -5.31
CA LEU A 233 9.25 25.36 -5.83
C LEU A 233 8.21 24.69 -6.72
N SER A 234 8.59 24.36 -7.96
CA SER A 234 7.80 23.53 -8.89
C SER A 234 8.18 22.07 -8.70
N VAL A 235 7.45 21.37 -7.83
CA VAL A 235 7.75 19.99 -7.44
C VAL A 235 6.93 19.00 -8.28
N GLU A 236 7.61 18.01 -8.88
CA GLU A 236 6.97 16.86 -9.50
C GLU A 236 6.74 15.78 -8.44
N VAL A 237 5.47 15.49 -8.15
CA VAL A 237 5.09 14.50 -7.15
C VAL A 237 4.73 13.19 -7.83
N ILE A 238 5.41 12.12 -7.46
CA ILE A 238 5.20 10.77 -7.97
C ILE A 238 4.79 9.84 -6.84
N ASP A 239 3.67 9.14 -7.05
CA ASP A 239 3.22 8.03 -6.24
C ASP A 239 3.50 6.74 -7.01
N PRO A 240 4.40 5.88 -6.54
CA PRO A 240 4.69 4.61 -7.20
C PRO A 240 3.53 3.64 -7.18
N ARG A 241 2.56 3.74 -6.24
CA ARG A 241 1.40 2.86 -6.07
C ARG A 241 1.75 1.38 -5.86
N THR A 242 2.82 0.93 -6.49
CA THR A 242 3.38 -0.43 -6.37
C THR A 242 4.86 -0.30 -5.99
N LEU A 243 5.24 -0.91 -4.88
CA LEU A 243 6.65 -0.92 -4.46
C LEU A 243 7.40 -2.05 -5.13
N LYS A 244 6.70 -3.14 -5.46
CA LYS A 244 7.27 -4.27 -6.18
C LYS A 244 6.22 -4.88 -7.12
N PRO A 245 6.43 -4.83 -8.45
CA PRO A 245 7.53 -4.16 -9.14
C PRO A 245 7.49 -2.64 -9.01
N LEU A 246 8.65 -2.00 -8.93
CA LEU A 246 8.79 -0.54 -8.93
C LEU A 246 8.83 0.00 -10.38
N ASP A 247 8.07 1.05 -10.66
CA ASP A 247 8.17 1.79 -11.93
C ASP A 247 9.40 2.71 -11.92
N LEU A 248 10.57 2.09 -12.09
CA LEU A 248 11.83 2.81 -12.08
C LEU A 248 11.94 3.79 -13.26
N ASP A 249 11.37 3.44 -14.43
CA ASP A 249 11.46 4.27 -15.63
C ASP A 249 10.79 5.64 -15.43
N THR A 250 9.61 5.68 -14.83
CA THR A 250 8.93 6.94 -14.50
C THR A 250 9.75 7.78 -13.51
N LEU A 251 10.33 7.16 -12.47
CA LEU A 251 11.17 7.85 -11.50
C LEU A 251 12.44 8.44 -12.16
N VAL A 252 13.11 7.64 -12.97
CA VAL A 252 14.33 8.03 -13.70
C VAL A 252 14.05 9.15 -14.69
N ALA A 253 12.95 9.09 -15.44
CA ALA A 253 12.56 10.14 -16.38
C ALA A 253 12.35 11.48 -15.68
N SER A 254 11.66 11.48 -14.54
CA SER A 254 11.46 12.68 -13.73
C SER A 254 12.78 13.23 -13.18
N VAL A 255 13.61 12.37 -12.58
CA VAL A 255 14.87 12.80 -11.96
C VAL A 255 15.91 13.27 -13.00
N ARG A 256 15.90 12.73 -14.22
CA ARG A 256 16.72 13.28 -15.33
C ARG A 256 16.39 14.74 -15.61
N LYS A 257 15.13 15.13 -15.51
CA LYS A 257 14.65 16.49 -15.70
C LYS A 257 15.00 17.40 -14.51
N THR A 258 14.71 16.96 -13.29
CA THR A 258 14.81 17.79 -12.09
C THR A 258 16.20 17.81 -11.46
N ARG A 259 17.00 16.76 -11.67
CA ARG A 259 18.33 16.53 -11.08
C ARG A 259 18.33 16.47 -9.54
N ARG A 260 17.16 16.39 -8.92
CA ARG A 260 16.96 16.32 -7.47
C ARG A 260 15.89 15.31 -7.12
N LEU A 261 16.15 14.47 -6.13
CA LEU A 261 15.23 13.45 -5.64
C LEU A 261 15.02 13.60 -4.13
N LEU A 262 13.80 13.85 -3.70
CA LEU A 262 13.38 13.77 -2.30
C LEU A 262 12.43 12.58 -2.16
N VAL A 263 12.79 11.59 -1.33
CA VAL A 263 11.90 10.49 -0.96
C VAL A 263 11.30 10.76 0.41
N VAL A 264 9.99 10.66 0.52
CA VAL A 264 9.22 10.84 1.76
C VAL A 264 8.49 9.55 2.07
N GLU A 265 8.77 8.94 3.21
CA GLU A 265 8.17 7.68 3.60
C GLU A 265 7.86 7.61 5.10
N HIS A 266 6.90 6.75 5.47
CA HIS A 266 6.62 6.41 6.86
C HIS A 266 7.33 5.12 7.28
N GLY A 267 8.53 4.86 6.76
CA GLY A 267 9.43 3.81 7.22
C GLY A 267 10.45 4.35 8.24
N HIS A 268 11.14 3.46 8.94
CA HIS A 268 12.31 3.82 9.74
C HIS A 268 13.45 4.26 8.83
N TYR A 269 14.36 5.11 9.35
CA TYR A 269 15.41 5.69 8.52
C TYR A 269 16.38 4.65 7.96
N THR A 270 16.77 3.67 8.79
CA THR A 270 17.71 2.63 8.38
C THR A 270 17.03 1.56 7.50
N ALA A 271 17.64 1.28 6.35
CA ALA A 271 17.28 0.19 5.43
C ALA A 271 15.82 0.16 4.96
N SER A 272 15.10 1.29 5.00
CA SER A 272 13.74 1.39 4.48
C SER A 272 13.69 1.35 2.94
N PHE A 273 12.51 1.15 2.38
CA PHE A 273 12.30 1.05 0.94
C PHE A 273 12.76 2.30 0.18
N GLY A 274 12.64 3.49 0.78
CA GLY A 274 13.15 4.73 0.19
C GLY A 274 14.66 4.74 -0.03
N SER A 275 15.41 4.00 0.76
CA SER A 275 16.86 3.83 0.51
C SER A 275 17.12 3.00 -0.76
N HIS A 276 16.30 1.98 -1.03
CA HIS A 276 16.35 1.23 -2.28
C HIS A 276 15.98 2.11 -3.47
N VAL A 277 14.90 2.89 -3.39
CA VAL A 277 14.49 3.85 -4.43
C VAL A 277 15.64 4.81 -4.77
N ILE A 278 16.29 5.39 -3.77
CA ILE A 278 17.43 6.29 -3.98
C ILE A 278 18.58 5.56 -4.67
N ALA A 279 18.93 4.35 -4.21
CA ALA A 279 20.03 3.58 -4.78
C ALA A 279 19.81 3.29 -6.27
N GLU A 280 18.62 2.81 -6.65
CA GLU A 280 18.28 2.51 -8.05
C GLU A 280 18.32 3.76 -8.92
N VAL A 281 17.73 4.87 -8.46
CA VAL A 281 17.70 6.12 -9.24
C VAL A 281 19.08 6.75 -9.36
N VAL A 282 19.92 6.73 -8.31
CA VAL A 282 21.29 7.27 -8.36
C VAL A 282 22.17 6.47 -9.32
N GLN A 283 22.01 5.15 -9.38
CA GLN A 283 22.72 4.30 -10.35
C GLN A 283 22.30 4.65 -11.79
N ALA A 284 20.99 4.87 -12.03
CA ALA A 284 20.46 5.19 -13.36
C ALA A 284 20.73 6.64 -13.79
N VAL A 285 20.91 7.57 -12.86
CA VAL A 285 21.11 9.01 -13.07
C VAL A 285 22.22 9.52 -12.15
N PRO A 286 23.49 9.27 -12.45
CA PRO A 286 24.60 9.71 -11.61
C PRO A 286 24.69 11.23 -11.44
N GLY A 287 25.21 11.67 -10.28
CA GLY A 287 25.48 13.08 -9.98
C GLY A 287 24.22 13.90 -9.67
N ILE A 288 23.13 13.26 -9.27
CA ILE A 288 21.96 13.94 -8.72
C ILE A 288 22.13 14.24 -7.24
N LYS A 289 21.33 15.19 -6.73
CA LYS A 289 21.15 15.37 -5.29
C LYS A 289 19.98 14.51 -4.83
N ALA A 290 20.22 13.60 -3.90
CA ALA A 290 19.18 12.75 -3.35
C ALA A 290 19.12 12.87 -1.83
N ARG A 291 17.91 12.91 -1.28
CA ARG A 291 17.64 12.97 0.16
C ARG A 291 16.40 12.11 0.48
N LYS A 292 16.39 11.54 1.67
CA LYS A 292 15.25 10.86 2.25
C LYS A 292 14.85 11.52 3.55
N ILE A 293 13.54 11.62 3.80
CA ILE A 293 12.97 11.89 5.12
C ILE A 293 12.04 10.75 5.50
N ALA A 294 12.22 10.26 6.72
CA ALA A 294 11.58 9.06 7.24
C ALA A 294 11.45 9.20 8.77
N PHE A 295 10.79 8.25 9.41
CA PHE A 295 10.85 8.15 10.87
C PHE A 295 12.27 7.84 11.35
N PRO A 296 12.70 8.35 12.51
CA PRO A 296 13.97 7.96 13.11
C PRO A 296 13.94 6.47 13.51
N ASP A 297 15.13 5.89 13.72
CA ASP A 297 15.27 4.50 14.17
C ASP A 297 14.93 4.38 15.66
N ALA A 298 13.65 4.53 15.96
CA ALA A 298 13.11 4.45 17.32
C ALA A 298 11.78 3.69 17.27
N PRO A 299 11.49 2.83 18.25
CA PRO A 299 10.19 2.17 18.34
C PRO A 299 9.04 3.19 18.31
N GLY A 300 7.96 2.85 17.60
CA GLY A 300 6.80 3.71 17.50
C GLY A 300 6.16 3.95 18.88
N PRO A 301 6.07 5.21 19.36
CA PRO A 301 5.43 5.49 20.63
C PRO A 301 3.91 5.26 20.54
N GLY A 302 3.31 4.71 21.59
CA GLY A 302 1.85 4.58 21.71
C GLY A 302 1.11 5.92 21.81
N SER A 303 1.82 6.99 22.16
CA SER A 303 1.26 8.34 22.24
C SER A 303 1.15 8.99 20.85
N ALA A 304 -0.07 9.41 20.47
CA ALA A 304 -0.29 10.13 19.20
C ALA A 304 0.50 11.45 19.11
N VAL A 305 0.68 12.14 20.23
CA VAL A 305 1.47 13.39 20.30
C VAL A 305 2.94 13.11 20.02
N MET A 306 3.54 12.11 20.67
CA MET A 306 4.93 11.74 20.42
C MET A 306 5.12 11.22 19.00
N MET A 307 4.18 10.44 18.48
CA MET A 307 4.22 9.94 17.12
C MET A 307 4.22 11.08 16.09
N SER A 308 3.44 12.15 16.33
CA SER A 308 3.40 13.31 15.44
C SER A 308 4.74 14.06 15.36
N TRP A 309 5.55 14.04 16.41
CA TRP A 309 6.90 14.65 16.39
C TRP A 309 7.89 13.86 15.53
N LEU A 310 7.74 12.54 15.50
CA LEU A 310 8.64 11.68 14.73
C LEU A 310 8.27 11.64 13.24
N ARG A 311 7.00 11.89 12.93
CA ARG A 311 6.45 11.80 11.59
C ARG A 311 7.12 12.79 10.61
N PRO A 312 7.38 12.40 9.36
CA PRO A 312 7.72 13.30 8.25
C PRO A 312 6.49 14.13 7.85
N ASP A 313 6.21 15.19 8.59
CA ASP A 313 5.06 16.09 8.36
C ASP A 313 5.32 17.16 7.30
N ALA A 314 4.29 17.92 6.94
CA ALA A 314 4.36 18.94 5.89
C ALA A 314 5.45 20.00 6.14
N PRO A 315 5.64 20.58 7.35
CA PRO A 315 6.74 21.50 7.61
C PRO A 315 8.13 20.90 7.35
N LYS A 316 8.37 19.66 7.79
CA LYS A 316 9.66 18.97 7.58
C LYS A 316 9.91 18.68 6.10
N ILE A 317 8.85 18.36 5.34
CA ILE A 317 8.92 18.15 3.88
C ILE A 317 9.34 19.45 3.18
N VAL A 318 8.68 20.58 3.50
CA VAL A 318 9.00 21.88 2.92
C VAL A 318 10.43 22.28 3.26
N ASP A 319 10.85 22.16 4.51
CA ASP A 319 12.21 22.49 4.94
C ASP A 319 13.25 21.64 4.19
N ALA A 320 13.04 20.32 4.10
CA ALA A 320 13.94 19.42 3.37
C ALA A 320 14.07 19.81 1.90
N ALA A 321 12.96 20.13 1.24
CA ALA A 321 12.96 20.56 -0.16
C ALA A 321 13.71 21.89 -0.36
N VAL A 322 13.43 22.88 0.47
CA VAL A 322 14.13 24.19 0.41
C VAL A 322 15.64 24.04 0.65
N GLN A 323 16.05 23.21 1.61
CA GLN A 323 17.47 22.95 1.86
C GLN A 323 18.15 22.30 0.65
N MET A 324 17.49 21.38 -0.05
CA MET A 324 18.02 20.75 -1.25
C MET A 324 18.22 21.72 -2.42
N MET A 325 17.50 22.84 -2.45
CA MET A 325 17.67 23.87 -3.48
C MET A 325 18.87 24.78 -3.20
N LYS A 326 19.24 24.97 -1.93
CA LYS A 326 20.36 25.82 -1.51
C LYS A 326 21.72 25.13 -1.60
N ALA A 327 21.75 23.83 -1.46
CA ALA A 327 22.95 23.02 -1.50
C ALA A 327 23.35 22.70 -2.95
#